data_5f8f5526c2d3df51580606df8c8af9cc
#
_entry.id   5f8f5526c2d3df51580606df8c8af9cc
#
_cell.length_a   1.000
_cell.length_b   1.000
_cell.length_c   1.000
_cell.angle_alpha   90.00
_cell.angle_beta   90.00
_cell.angle_gamma   90.00
#
_symmetry.space_group_name_H-M   'P 1'
#
loop_
_entity.id
_entity.type
_entity.pdbx_description
1 polymer ?
#
loop_
_entity_poly.entity_id
_entity_poly.type
_entity_poly.pdbx_seq_one_letter_code
_entity_poly.pdbx_strand_id
1 'polypeptide(L)'
;MRPNGADISRVLIDGGTYFAQHVGPRSASELDEFFLGPVPDIRRSRDPRLGAAEAEYHGLEIVNLQTARCRMEFFDVGAVVWILRRCVWWVPDFSVERYHDALARMHAVIERDGVFVAHSTRHLIEARRPAH
;
A
#
# COMPACT_ATOMS: atom_id res chain seq x y z
N MET A 1 -2.35 -5.14 8.05
CA MET A 1 -1.75 -6.10 9.01
C MET A 1 -0.49 -6.70 8.40
N ARG A 2 0.56 -6.73 9.17
CA ARG A 2 1.82 -7.32 8.72
C ARG A 2 1.84 -8.80 9.04
N PRO A 3 2.14 -9.69 8.06
CA PRO A 3 2.24 -11.12 8.32
C PRO A 3 3.38 -11.42 9.31
N ASN A 4 3.15 -12.38 10.17
CA ASN A 4 4.16 -12.85 11.12
C ASN A 4 4.94 -14.02 10.50
N GLY A 5 6.22 -13.78 10.18
CA GLY A 5 7.08 -14.80 9.53
C GLY A 5 7.22 -16.06 10.35
N ALA A 6 7.29 -15.95 11.68
CA ALA A 6 7.39 -17.12 12.56
C ALA A 6 6.15 -17.99 12.46
N ASP A 7 4.96 -17.40 12.48
CA ASP A 7 3.69 -18.14 12.38
C ASP A 7 3.53 -18.76 10.99
N ILE A 8 3.90 -18.03 9.94
CA ILE A 8 3.87 -18.55 8.57
C ILE A 8 4.76 -19.79 8.45
N SER A 9 5.99 -19.69 8.93
CA SER A 9 6.93 -20.82 8.89
C SER A 9 6.40 -22.01 9.70
N ARG A 10 5.82 -21.75 10.87
CA ARG A 10 5.30 -22.80 11.75
C ARG A 10 4.18 -23.60 11.13
N VAL A 11 3.25 -22.94 10.40
CA VAL A 11 2.06 -23.62 9.87
C VAL A 11 2.29 -24.28 8.53
N LEU A 12 3.38 -23.94 7.82
CA LEU A 12 3.68 -24.57 6.54
C LEU A 12 4.27 -25.96 6.75
N ILE A 13 3.83 -26.91 5.92
CA ILE A 13 4.49 -28.21 5.82
C ILE A 13 5.82 -28.05 5.10
N ASP A 14 6.70 -29.06 5.21
CA ASP A 14 7.95 -29.11 4.44
C ASP A 14 7.64 -29.01 2.95
N GLY A 15 8.32 -28.10 2.24
CA GLY A 15 8.05 -27.83 0.84
C GLY A 15 6.82 -26.97 0.58
N GLY A 16 6.10 -26.58 1.63
CA GLY A 16 4.90 -25.73 1.51
C GLY A 16 5.23 -24.33 1.06
N THR A 17 4.28 -23.67 0.40
CA THR A 17 4.46 -22.34 -0.18
C THR A 17 3.55 -21.33 0.51
N TYR A 18 4.13 -20.16 0.84
CA TYR A 18 3.42 -18.96 1.19
C TYR A 18 3.44 -18.03 -0.02
N PHE A 19 2.27 -17.55 -0.40
CA PHE A 19 2.11 -16.65 -1.54
C PHE A 19 1.17 -15.53 -1.15
N ALA A 20 1.63 -14.27 -1.30
CA ALA A 20 0.83 -13.13 -0.92
C ALA A 20 1.13 -11.90 -1.76
N GLN A 21 0.13 -11.04 -1.86
CA GLN A 21 0.27 -9.71 -2.41
C GLN A 21 0.01 -8.69 -1.30
N HIS A 22 0.92 -7.74 -1.14
CA HIS A 22 0.81 -6.70 -0.12
C HIS A 22 0.84 -5.31 -0.75
N VAL A 23 0.27 -4.36 -0.03
CA VAL A 23 0.42 -2.94 -0.37
C VAL A 23 1.87 -2.54 -0.12
N GLY A 24 2.48 -1.94 -1.13
CA GLY A 24 3.87 -1.50 -1.06
C GLY A 24 4.03 -0.16 -0.37
N PRO A 25 5.30 0.27 -0.21
CA PRO A 25 5.59 1.58 0.37
C PRO A 25 5.10 2.69 -0.56
N ARG A 26 4.71 3.82 0.02
CA ARG A 26 4.25 5.01 -0.69
C ARG A 26 3.05 4.79 -1.62
N SER A 27 2.27 3.72 -1.39
CA SER A 27 1.03 3.49 -2.13
C SER A 27 0.06 4.65 -1.88
N ALA A 28 -0.46 5.22 -2.96
CA ALA A 28 -1.34 6.40 -2.94
C ALA A 28 -0.71 7.64 -2.27
N SER A 29 0.63 7.74 -2.28
CA SER A 29 1.32 8.87 -1.63
C SER A 29 0.93 10.21 -2.22
N GLU A 30 0.71 10.30 -3.52
CA GLU A 30 0.27 11.54 -4.16
C GLU A 30 -1.06 12.03 -3.59
N LEU A 31 -1.97 11.11 -3.31
CA LEU A 31 -3.26 11.44 -2.71
C LEU A 31 -3.11 11.83 -1.24
N ASP A 32 -2.39 11.03 -0.46
CA ASP A 32 -2.16 11.30 0.96
C ASP A 32 -1.48 12.64 1.15
N GLU A 33 -0.43 12.93 0.38
CA GLU A 33 0.34 14.16 0.49
C GLU A 33 -0.46 15.39 0.07
N PHE A 34 -1.40 15.23 -0.83
CA PHE A 34 -2.28 16.34 -1.23
C PHE A 34 -3.10 16.85 -0.04
N PHE A 35 -3.56 15.94 0.83
CA PHE A 35 -4.39 16.28 1.98
C PHE A 35 -3.59 16.55 3.25
N LEU A 36 -2.49 15.84 3.46
CA LEU A 36 -1.73 15.86 4.70
C LEU A 36 -0.40 16.60 4.62
N GLY A 37 0.02 16.98 3.40
CA GLY A 37 1.37 17.48 3.18
C GLY A 37 2.39 16.35 3.22
N PRO A 38 3.70 16.67 3.30
CA PRO A 38 4.73 15.63 3.32
C PRO A 38 4.49 14.64 4.45
N VAL A 39 4.36 13.37 4.09
CA VAL A 39 4.10 12.30 5.06
C VAL A 39 5.44 11.72 5.50
N PRO A 40 5.70 11.61 6.83
CA PRO A 40 6.90 10.96 7.31
C PRO A 40 6.97 9.51 6.82
N ASP A 41 8.18 8.97 6.76
CA ASP A 41 8.43 7.64 6.25
C ASP A 41 7.96 6.54 7.25
N ILE A 42 6.74 6.68 7.75
CA ILE A 42 6.10 5.72 8.65
C ILE A 42 5.69 4.44 7.92
N ARG A 43 5.72 4.47 6.57
CA ARG A 43 5.36 3.33 5.73
C ARG A 43 6.55 2.47 5.35
N ARG A 44 7.69 2.70 5.97
CA ARG A 44 8.92 1.93 5.74
C ARG A 44 8.71 0.44 5.99
N SER A 45 7.84 0.09 6.94
CA SER A 45 7.50 -1.31 7.23
C SER A 45 6.86 -2.05 6.05
N ARG A 46 6.41 -1.32 5.04
CA ARG A 46 5.85 -1.89 3.81
C ARG A 46 6.91 -2.16 2.74
N ASP A 47 8.17 -1.87 3.03
CA ASP A 47 9.26 -2.17 2.09
C ASP A 47 9.32 -3.70 1.89
N PRO A 48 9.18 -4.18 0.63
CA PRO A 48 9.17 -5.63 0.36
C PRO A 48 10.45 -6.34 0.82
N ARG A 49 11.58 -5.63 0.83
CA ARG A 49 12.86 -6.21 1.27
C ARG A 49 12.85 -6.54 2.76
N LEU A 50 12.13 -5.76 3.58
CA LEU A 50 12.01 -6.03 5.01
C LEU A 50 11.19 -7.30 5.25
N GLY A 51 10.10 -7.47 4.52
CA GLY A 51 9.28 -8.68 4.61
C GLY A 51 10.03 -9.93 4.16
N ALA A 52 10.79 -9.81 3.07
CA ALA A 52 11.62 -10.91 2.57
C ALA A 52 12.70 -11.30 3.59
N ALA A 53 13.38 -10.31 4.18
CA ALA A 53 14.40 -10.56 5.19
C ALA A 53 13.82 -11.24 6.43
N GLU A 54 12.63 -10.82 6.87
CA GLU A 54 11.94 -11.46 7.99
C GLU A 54 11.60 -12.92 7.67
N ALA A 55 11.10 -13.18 6.47
CA ALA A 55 10.78 -14.54 6.04
C ALA A 55 12.03 -15.43 6.04
N GLU A 56 13.14 -14.93 5.52
CA GLU A 56 14.41 -15.66 5.52
C GLU A 56 14.92 -15.91 6.93
N TYR A 57 14.79 -14.93 7.82
CA TYR A 57 15.16 -15.07 9.23
C TYR A 57 14.42 -16.24 9.89
N HIS A 58 13.17 -16.47 9.53
CA HIS A 58 12.35 -17.57 10.06
C HIS A 58 12.46 -18.85 9.24
N GLY A 59 13.47 -18.97 8.40
CA GLY A 59 13.80 -20.21 7.69
C GLY A 59 13.04 -20.43 6.39
N LEU A 60 12.38 -19.43 5.87
CA LEU A 60 11.72 -19.53 4.57
C LEU A 60 12.69 -19.15 3.44
N GLU A 61 12.54 -19.78 2.30
CA GLU A 61 13.28 -19.47 1.09
C GLU A 61 12.42 -18.55 0.21
N ILE A 62 12.96 -17.41 -0.18
CA ILE A 62 12.28 -16.49 -1.09
C ILE A 62 12.44 -17.02 -2.52
N VAL A 63 11.34 -17.46 -3.10
CA VAL A 63 11.32 -17.98 -4.47
C VAL A 63 11.13 -16.84 -5.47
N ASN A 64 10.28 -15.87 -5.14
CA ASN A 64 9.98 -14.76 -6.03
C ASN A 64 9.56 -13.54 -5.22
N LEU A 65 10.05 -12.36 -5.62
CA LEU A 65 9.64 -11.09 -5.05
C LEU A 65 9.52 -10.09 -6.19
N GLN A 66 8.30 -9.64 -6.43
CA GLN A 66 8.01 -8.70 -7.51
C GLN A 66 7.32 -7.45 -6.94
N THR A 67 7.58 -6.32 -7.58
CA THR A 67 6.92 -5.06 -7.23
C THR A 67 6.22 -4.51 -8.47
N ALA A 68 5.13 -3.78 -8.22
CA ALA A 68 4.38 -3.12 -9.29
C ALA A 68 3.92 -1.75 -8.82
N ARG A 69 3.83 -0.83 -9.76
CA ARG A 69 3.28 0.50 -9.56
C ARG A 69 2.13 0.68 -10.54
N CYS A 70 0.92 0.82 -10.00
CA CYS A 70 -0.31 0.85 -10.78
C CYS A 70 -0.91 2.24 -10.75
N ARG A 71 -1.20 2.78 -11.94
CA ARG A 71 -1.79 4.10 -12.07
C ARG A 71 -3.26 4.08 -11.66
N MET A 72 -3.63 5.05 -10.81
CA MET A 72 -5.02 5.34 -10.45
C MET A 72 -5.38 6.71 -10.97
N GLU A 73 -6.56 6.82 -11.57
CA GLU A 73 -7.03 8.07 -12.14
C GLU A 73 -8.36 8.46 -11.50
N PHE A 74 -8.44 9.70 -11.02
CA PHE A 74 -9.65 10.26 -10.44
C PHE A 74 -10.16 11.37 -11.36
N PHE A 75 -11.36 11.20 -11.87
CA PHE A 75 -11.94 12.13 -12.84
C PHE A 75 -12.89 13.13 -12.23
N ASP A 76 -13.23 12.96 -10.94
CA ASP A 76 -14.03 13.93 -10.19
C ASP A 76 -13.70 13.83 -8.71
N VAL A 77 -13.97 14.93 -7.99
CA VAL A 77 -13.68 15.01 -6.56
C VAL A 77 -14.58 14.10 -5.73
N GLY A 78 -15.76 13.78 -6.23
CA GLY A 78 -16.66 12.84 -5.54
C GLY A 78 -16.06 11.45 -5.42
N ALA A 79 -15.34 10.99 -6.45
CA ALA A 79 -14.63 9.73 -6.41
C ALA A 79 -13.54 9.74 -5.33
N VAL A 80 -12.83 10.85 -5.17
CA VAL A 80 -11.82 11.01 -4.12
C VAL A 80 -12.48 10.96 -2.74
N VAL A 81 -13.58 11.65 -2.54
CA VAL A 81 -14.34 11.61 -1.28
C VAL A 81 -14.77 10.18 -0.97
N TRP A 82 -15.28 9.48 -1.97
CA TRP A 82 -15.75 8.11 -1.80
C TRP A 82 -14.63 7.18 -1.32
N ILE A 83 -13.48 7.24 -1.97
CA ILE A 83 -12.36 6.36 -1.62
C ILE A 83 -11.79 6.71 -0.23
N LEU A 84 -11.70 7.99 0.11
CA LEU A 84 -11.16 8.41 1.41
C LEU A 84 -12.08 8.03 2.58
N ARG A 85 -13.37 7.95 2.34
CA ARG A 85 -14.32 7.44 3.34
C ARG A 85 -14.19 5.93 3.54
N ARG A 86 -13.75 5.20 2.53
CA ARG A 86 -13.56 3.74 2.58
C ARG A 86 -12.20 3.36 3.10
N CYS A 87 -11.16 4.06 2.66
CA CYS A 87 -9.77 3.79 3.05
C CYS A 87 -9.38 4.77 4.14
N VAL A 88 -9.91 4.56 5.35
CA VAL A 88 -9.74 5.48 6.48
C VAL A 88 -8.31 5.67 6.92
N TRP A 89 -7.43 4.75 6.56
CA TRP A 89 -6.00 4.81 6.89
C TRP A 89 -5.20 5.72 5.96
N TRP A 90 -5.75 6.13 4.82
CA TRP A 90 -5.05 7.03 3.90
C TRP A 90 -5.00 8.44 4.43
N VAL A 91 -6.14 8.97 4.86
CA VAL A 91 -6.25 10.29 5.48
C VAL A 91 -7.04 10.11 6.78
N PRO A 92 -6.35 10.01 7.91
CA PRO A 92 -7.02 9.83 9.21
C PRO A 92 -7.98 10.97 9.50
N ASP A 93 -9.10 10.64 10.12
CA ASP A 93 -10.15 11.61 10.50
C ASP A 93 -10.69 12.41 9.31
N PHE A 94 -10.74 11.78 8.14
CA PHE A 94 -11.25 12.46 6.95
C PHE A 94 -12.73 12.81 7.11
N SER A 95 -13.05 14.07 6.80
CA SER A 95 -14.41 14.53 6.57
C SER A 95 -14.41 15.62 5.51
N VAL A 96 -15.50 15.78 4.82
CA VAL A 96 -15.64 16.85 3.80
C VAL A 96 -15.45 18.22 4.44
N GLU A 97 -16.00 18.41 5.62
CA GLU A 97 -15.92 19.67 6.35
C GLU A 97 -14.48 19.99 6.74
N ARG A 98 -13.78 19.03 7.31
CA ARG A 98 -12.40 19.21 7.78
C ARG A 98 -11.42 19.48 6.63
N TYR A 99 -11.63 18.84 5.49
CA TYR A 99 -10.73 18.93 4.35
C TYR A 99 -11.35 19.70 3.17
N HIS A 100 -12.30 20.57 3.46
CA HIS A 100 -13.03 21.34 2.45
C HIS A 100 -12.08 22.09 1.50
N ASP A 101 -11.09 22.78 2.04
CA ASP A 101 -10.16 23.58 1.23
C ASP A 101 -9.30 22.70 0.33
N ALA A 102 -8.82 21.56 0.87
CA ALA A 102 -8.06 20.60 0.10
C ALA A 102 -8.91 19.99 -1.03
N LEU A 103 -10.17 19.67 -0.74
CA LEU A 103 -11.09 19.13 -1.74
C LEU A 103 -11.39 20.19 -2.83
N ALA A 104 -11.50 21.43 -2.47
CA ALA A 104 -11.71 22.52 -3.45
C ALA A 104 -10.48 22.65 -4.36
N ARG A 105 -9.26 22.56 -3.81
CA ARG A 105 -8.03 22.55 -4.61
C ARG A 105 -7.96 21.34 -5.52
N MET A 106 -8.35 20.16 -5.03
CA MET A 106 -8.39 18.93 -5.81
C MET A 106 -9.38 19.08 -6.98
N HIS A 107 -10.55 19.62 -6.72
CA HIS A 107 -11.54 19.89 -7.75
C HIS A 107 -10.95 20.80 -8.84
N ALA A 108 -10.26 21.87 -8.43
CA ALA A 108 -9.62 22.80 -9.38
C ALA A 108 -8.56 22.11 -10.23
N VAL A 109 -7.76 21.21 -9.64
CA VAL A 109 -6.75 20.42 -10.37
C VAL A 109 -7.44 19.53 -11.42
N ILE A 110 -8.51 18.84 -11.03
CA ILE A 110 -9.23 17.95 -11.93
C ILE A 110 -9.88 18.74 -13.08
N GLU A 111 -10.47 19.91 -12.78
CA GLU A 111 -11.04 20.78 -13.81
C GLU A 111 -9.98 21.28 -14.79
N ARG A 112 -8.79 21.61 -14.28
CA ARG A 112 -7.68 22.09 -15.13
C ARG A 112 -7.07 20.98 -15.97
N ASP A 113 -6.79 19.82 -15.38
CA ASP A 113 -6.00 18.75 -15.99
C ASP A 113 -6.88 17.60 -16.52
N GLY A 114 -8.15 17.58 -16.20
CA GLY A 114 -9.08 16.53 -16.56
C GLY A 114 -8.98 15.30 -15.67
N VAL A 115 -7.96 15.18 -14.83
CA VAL A 115 -7.71 14.00 -13.99
C VAL A 115 -6.74 14.36 -12.86
N PHE A 116 -6.90 13.68 -11.73
CA PHE A 116 -5.86 13.60 -10.70
C PHE A 116 -5.28 12.19 -10.71
N VAL A 117 -3.96 12.09 -10.81
CA VAL A 117 -3.27 10.81 -10.93
C VAL A 117 -2.56 10.47 -9.62
N ALA A 118 -2.79 9.26 -9.12
CA ALA A 118 -2.04 8.69 -8.02
C ALA A 118 -1.55 7.30 -8.43
N HIS A 119 -0.70 6.69 -7.62
CA HIS A 119 -0.17 5.37 -7.92
C HIS A 119 -0.32 4.47 -6.72
N SER A 120 -0.88 3.29 -6.96
CA SER A 120 -0.90 2.19 -6.01
C SER A 120 0.39 1.40 -6.19
N THR A 121 1.09 1.13 -5.09
CA THR A 121 2.25 0.25 -5.13
C THR A 121 1.88 -1.08 -4.48
N ARG A 122 2.33 -2.15 -5.10
CA ARG A 122 2.07 -3.51 -4.65
C ARG A 122 3.35 -4.31 -4.72
N HIS A 123 3.49 -5.28 -3.82
CA HIS A 123 4.51 -6.29 -3.97
C HIS A 123 3.93 -7.68 -3.77
N LEU A 124 4.50 -8.62 -4.49
CA LEU A 124 4.10 -10.01 -4.48
C LEU A 124 5.27 -10.82 -3.96
N ILE A 125 5.02 -11.66 -2.96
CA ILE A 125 6.04 -12.51 -2.37
C ILE A 125 5.61 -13.97 -2.49
N GLU A 126 6.54 -14.79 -2.95
CA GLU A 126 6.41 -16.24 -2.91
C GLU A 126 7.57 -16.79 -2.10
N ALA A 127 7.26 -17.44 -1.00
CA ALA A 127 8.26 -18.04 -0.12
C ALA A 127 7.92 -19.50 0.11
N ARG A 128 8.94 -20.32 0.28
CA ARG A 128 8.77 -21.75 0.46
C ARG A 128 9.49 -22.21 1.72
N ARG A 129 8.86 -23.11 2.47
CA ARG A 129 9.52 -23.80 3.55
C ARG A 129 10.37 -24.92 2.96
N PRO A 130 11.71 -24.89 3.13
CA PRO A 130 12.55 -25.97 2.58
C PRO A 130 12.16 -27.32 3.15
N ALA A 131 12.28 -28.35 2.32
CA ALA A 131 12.12 -29.72 2.76
C ALA A 131 13.40 -30.16 3.51
N HIS A 132 13.22 -30.88 4.63
CA HIS A 132 14.32 -31.42 5.41
C HIS A 132 14.41 -32.91 5.26
#